data_e9248d00749a01100fde2b51c2b62c84
#
_entry.id   e9248d00749a01100fde2b51c2b62c84
#
_cell.length_a   1.000
_cell.length_b   1.000
_cell.length_c   1.000
_cell.angle_alpha   90.00
_cell.angle_beta   90.00
_cell.angle_gamma   90.00
#
_symmetry.space_group_name_H-M   'P 1'
#
loop_
_entity.id
_entity.type
_entity.pdbx_description
1 polymer ?
#
loop_
_entity_poly.entity_id
_entity_poly.type
_entity_poly.pdbx_seq_one_letter_code
_entity_poly.pdbx_strand_id
1 'polypeptide(L)'
;LLLNIWSTQDNTIYNFAAAGCNLVRQDRRGTITLVGAGIGTLLAIAGMSDMLIPFLILLGSIIPPIGGVIMADFFHGHKGRYPQLSTTTLPRFNGVGLGAYAIGAVCAYVSPWVAPLVGIGVAALSYVVLFEVQRVRVGRRQLGEANAGVGA
;
A
#
# COMPACT_ATOMS: atom_id res chain seq x y z
N LEU A 1 -9.77 14.59 27.91
CA LEU A 1 -9.75 15.07 26.52
C LEU A 1 -8.38 15.67 26.15
N LEU A 2 -7.86 16.63 26.92
CA LEU A 2 -6.56 17.31 26.66
C LEU A 2 -5.38 16.32 26.62
N LEU A 3 -5.29 15.38 27.53
CA LEU A 3 -4.24 14.36 27.57
C LEU A 3 -4.29 13.44 26.34
N ASN A 4 -5.48 13.10 25.85
CA ASN A 4 -5.65 12.29 24.67
C ASN A 4 -5.19 13.03 23.42
N ILE A 5 -5.58 14.30 23.27
CA ILE A 5 -5.15 15.15 22.16
C ILE A 5 -3.62 15.29 22.18
N TRP A 6 -3.02 15.55 23.34
CA TRP A 6 -1.57 15.66 23.50
C TRP A 6 -0.84 14.38 23.07
N SER A 7 -1.26 13.24 23.59
CA SER A 7 -0.66 11.92 23.29
C SER A 7 -0.77 11.57 21.79
N THR A 8 -1.91 11.88 21.16
CA THR A 8 -2.12 11.64 19.72
C THR A 8 -1.23 12.53 18.86
N GLN A 9 -1.08 13.81 19.25
CA GLN A 9 -0.21 14.75 18.55
C GLN A 9 1.26 14.33 18.61
N ASP A 10 1.73 13.91 19.77
CA ASP A 10 3.12 13.49 19.97
C ASP A 10 3.46 12.28 19.09
N ASN A 11 2.58 11.28 19.05
CA ASN A 11 2.73 10.11 18.18
C ASN A 11 2.72 10.49 16.68
N THR A 12 1.84 11.40 16.28
CA THR A 12 1.74 11.86 14.89
C THR A 12 3.01 12.60 14.45
N ILE A 13 3.53 13.48 15.29
CA ILE A 13 4.77 14.24 15.02
C ILE A 13 5.97 13.28 14.91
N TYR A 14 6.06 12.30 15.81
CA TYR A 14 7.12 11.29 15.77
C TYR A 14 7.09 10.48 14.47
N ASN A 15 5.91 9.97 14.08
CA ASN A 15 5.74 9.19 12.85
C ASN A 15 6.04 10.03 11.60
N PHE A 16 5.62 11.29 11.58
CA PHE A 16 5.94 12.23 10.50
C PHE A 16 7.46 12.46 10.38
N ALA A 17 8.13 12.69 11.49
CA ALA A 17 9.57 12.89 11.53
C ALA A 17 10.33 11.64 11.05
N ALA A 18 9.91 10.46 11.50
CA ALA A 18 10.52 9.18 11.10
C ALA A 18 10.32 8.90 9.60
N ALA A 19 9.12 9.10 9.09
CA ALA A 19 8.81 8.93 7.67
C ALA A 19 9.58 9.94 6.79
N GLY A 20 9.65 11.20 7.23
CA GLY A 20 10.38 12.26 6.55
C GLY A 20 11.89 12.01 6.50
N CYS A 21 12.48 11.54 7.60
CA CYS A 21 13.91 11.16 7.62
C CYS A 21 14.21 10.02 6.64
N ASN A 22 13.33 9.03 6.55
CA ASN A 22 13.48 7.93 5.60
C ASN A 22 13.37 8.39 4.14
N LEU A 23 12.45 9.31 3.86
CA LEU A 23 12.23 9.84 2.51
C LEU A 23 13.41 10.69 2.03
N VAL A 24 13.91 11.59 2.91
CA VAL A 24 15.01 12.52 2.60
C VAL A 24 16.40 11.89 2.83
N ARG A 25 16.46 10.70 3.45
CA ARG A 25 17.71 10.02 3.85
C ARG A 25 18.62 10.90 4.72
N GLN A 26 18.04 11.71 5.58
CA GLN A 26 18.76 12.57 6.52
C GLN A 26 18.26 12.35 7.95
N ASP A 27 19.20 12.28 8.91
CA ASP A 27 18.87 12.08 10.33
C ASP A 27 18.48 13.36 11.09
N ARG A 28 18.12 14.43 10.39
CA ARG A 28 17.76 15.72 11.00
C ARG A 28 16.26 15.78 11.35
N ARG A 29 15.84 14.97 12.30
CA ARG A 29 14.42 14.88 12.73
C ARG A 29 13.82 16.23 13.11
N GLY A 30 14.53 17.06 13.87
CA GLY A 30 14.06 18.38 14.29
C GLY A 30 13.76 19.34 13.14
N THR A 31 14.61 19.40 12.13
CA THR A 31 14.42 20.25 10.95
C THR A 31 13.19 19.79 10.15
N ILE A 32 13.04 18.48 9.95
CA ILE A 32 11.90 17.90 9.21
C ILE A 32 10.59 18.18 9.95
N THR A 33 10.59 18.01 11.27
CA THR A 33 9.42 18.34 12.11
C THR A 33 9.05 19.81 12.01
N LEU A 34 10.02 20.70 12.07
CA LEU A 34 9.79 22.14 12.01
C LEU A 34 9.24 22.58 10.65
N VAL A 35 9.78 22.06 9.57
CA VAL A 35 9.28 22.29 8.20
C VAL A 35 7.86 21.75 8.05
N GLY A 36 7.60 20.53 8.53
CA GLY A 36 6.27 19.92 8.49
C GLY A 36 5.25 20.70 9.32
N ALA A 37 5.61 21.17 10.50
CA ALA A 37 4.75 22.02 11.32
C ALA A 37 4.44 23.35 10.63
N GLY A 38 5.45 23.98 9.98
CA GLY A 38 5.25 25.20 9.20
C GLY A 38 4.28 25.02 8.04
N ILE A 39 4.48 23.95 7.25
CA ILE A 39 3.57 23.59 6.14
C ILE A 39 2.15 23.30 6.66
N GLY A 40 2.03 22.51 7.73
CA GLY A 40 0.73 22.20 8.34
C GLY A 40 -0.01 23.44 8.83
N THR A 41 0.71 24.38 9.45
CA THR A 41 0.12 25.66 9.90
C THR A 41 -0.36 26.50 8.73
N LEU A 42 0.43 26.61 7.67
CA LEU A 42 0.03 27.34 6.45
C LEU A 42 -1.21 26.73 5.79
N LEU A 43 -1.28 25.40 5.70
CA LEU A 43 -2.43 24.70 5.17
C LEU A 43 -3.68 24.88 6.05
N ALA A 44 -3.52 24.90 7.37
CA ALA A 44 -4.62 25.18 8.30
C ALA A 44 -5.18 26.58 8.12
N ILE A 45 -4.30 27.61 7.97
CA ILE A 45 -4.71 28.99 7.71
C ILE A 45 -5.39 29.13 6.33
N ALA A 46 -4.96 28.34 5.34
CA ALA A 46 -5.55 28.33 4.00
C ALA A 46 -6.95 27.68 3.94
N GLY A 47 -7.52 27.26 5.09
CA GLY A 47 -8.88 26.68 5.14
C GLY A 47 -8.95 25.22 4.74
N MET A 48 -7.85 24.45 4.79
CA MET A 48 -7.84 23.02 4.49
C MET A 48 -8.70 22.16 5.43
N SER A 49 -9.15 22.74 6.57
CA SER A 49 -10.11 22.07 7.46
C SER A 49 -11.41 21.67 6.76
N ASP A 50 -11.86 22.42 5.75
CA ASP A 50 -13.06 22.11 4.98
C ASP A 50 -12.85 20.88 4.04
N MET A 51 -11.61 20.60 3.68
CA MET A 51 -11.21 19.43 2.89
C MET A 51 -10.85 18.20 3.73
N LEU A 52 -10.95 18.30 5.06
CA LEU A 52 -10.57 17.21 5.96
C LEU A 52 -11.40 15.94 5.72
N ILE A 53 -12.73 16.09 5.56
CA ILE A 53 -13.63 14.95 5.33
C ILE A 53 -13.33 14.25 3.99
N PRO A 54 -13.26 14.95 2.84
CA PRO A 54 -12.86 14.34 1.57
C PRO A 54 -11.49 13.66 1.64
N PHE A 55 -10.53 14.27 2.35
CA PHE A 55 -9.20 13.70 2.55
C PHE A 55 -9.22 12.39 3.36
N LEU A 56 -10.01 12.33 4.43
CA LEU A 56 -10.16 11.12 5.24
C LEU A 56 -10.85 10.00 4.45
N ILE A 57 -11.84 10.32 3.62
CA ILE A 57 -12.49 9.36 2.73
C ILE A 57 -11.47 8.80 1.72
N LEU A 58 -10.67 9.66 1.11
CA LEU A 58 -9.61 9.25 0.20
C LEU A 58 -8.61 8.31 0.89
N LEU A 59 -8.14 8.67 2.08
CA LEU A 59 -7.22 7.85 2.87
C LEU A 59 -7.82 6.50 3.24
N GLY A 60 -9.09 6.51 3.67
CA GLY A 60 -9.85 5.30 3.99
C GLY A 60 -10.08 4.38 2.78
N SER A 61 -10.01 4.92 1.57
CA SER A 61 -10.13 4.13 0.33
C SER A 61 -8.78 3.60 -0.16
N ILE A 62 -7.68 4.33 0.08
CA ILE A 62 -6.35 3.99 -0.44
C ILE A 62 -5.57 3.04 0.49
N ILE A 63 -5.62 3.26 1.81
CA ILE A 63 -4.78 2.50 2.75
C ILE A 63 -5.25 1.05 2.93
N PRO A 64 -6.55 0.75 3.18
CA PRO A 64 -6.99 -0.61 3.47
C PRO A 64 -6.73 -1.65 2.36
N PRO A 65 -6.85 -1.34 1.06
CA PRO A 65 -6.56 -2.29 -0.01
C PRO A 65 -5.14 -2.86 0.02
N ILE A 66 -4.16 -2.11 0.56
CA ILE A 66 -2.79 -2.60 0.77
C ILE A 66 -2.81 -3.83 1.68
N GLY A 67 -3.55 -3.76 2.79
CA GLY A 67 -3.74 -4.89 3.69
C GLY A 67 -4.35 -6.10 3.00
N GLY A 68 -5.33 -5.89 2.12
CA GLY A 68 -5.95 -6.95 1.32
C GLY A 68 -4.96 -7.68 0.42
N VAL A 69 -4.11 -6.94 -0.29
CA VAL A 69 -3.05 -7.53 -1.13
C VAL A 69 -2.04 -8.32 -0.31
N ILE A 70 -1.57 -7.77 0.82
CA ILE A 70 -0.60 -8.44 1.70
C ILE A 70 -1.19 -9.74 2.26
N MET A 71 -2.44 -9.73 2.70
CA MET A 71 -3.11 -10.92 3.20
C MET A 71 -3.26 -11.99 2.11
N ALA A 72 -3.68 -11.60 0.90
CA ALA A 72 -3.82 -12.51 -0.22
C ALA A 72 -2.47 -13.10 -0.65
N ASP A 73 -1.41 -12.29 -0.69
CA ASP A 73 -0.05 -12.74 -0.98
C ASP A 73 0.45 -13.74 0.07
N PHE A 74 0.21 -13.45 1.35
CA PHE A 74 0.61 -14.33 2.45
C PHE A 74 -0.09 -15.69 2.39
N PHE A 75 -1.40 -15.71 2.25
CA PHE A 75 -2.17 -16.95 2.30
C PHE A 75 -2.10 -17.72 0.97
N HIS A 76 -2.22 -17.05 -0.16
CA HIS A 76 -2.31 -17.69 -1.47
C HIS A 76 -0.93 -17.81 -2.15
N GLY A 77 -0.12 -16.77 -2.16
CA GLY A 77 1.21 -16.76 -2.77
C GLY A 77 2.22 -17.61 -2.00
N HIS A 78 2.27 -17.44 -0.69
CA HIS A 78 3.31 -18.03 0.16
C HIS A 78 2.81 -19.11 1.12
N LYS A 79 1.53 -19.51 1.04
CA LYS A 79 0.92 -20.59 1.88
C LYS A 79 1.21 -20.42 3.38
N GLY A 80 1.19 -19.19 3.87
CA GLY A 80 1.39 -18.86 5.28
C GLY A 80 2.85 -18.83 5.76
N ARG A 81 3.84 -18.93 4.87
CA ARG A 81 5.27 -18.88 5.24
C ARG A 81 6.04 -18.01 4.27
N TYR A 82 6.50 -16.84 4.74
CA TYR A 82 7.44 -16.06 3.96
C TYR A 82 8.84 -16.68 4.00
N PRO A 83 9.56 -16.74 2.87
CA PRO A 83 10.97 -17.11 2.86
C PRO A 83 11.77 -16.05 3.62
N GLN A 84 12.89 -16.47 4.23
CA GLN A 84 13.77 -15.53 4.94
C GLN A 84 14.33 -14.49 3.97
N LEU A 85 14.19 -13.22 4.33
CA LEU A 85 14.64 -12.07 3.52
C LEU A 85 16.13 -12.11 3.19
N SER A 86 16.95 -12.79 4.02
CA SER A 86 18.39 -12.90 3.84
C SER A 86 18.80 -13.83 2.68
N THR A 87 17.91 -14.72 2.24
CA THR A 87 18.24 -15.75 1.23
C THR A 87 17.49 -15.57 -0.09
N THR A 88 16.53 -14.64 -0.17
CA THR A 88 15.65 -14.49 -1.33
C THR A 88 15.89 -13.16 -2.03
N THR A 89 16.22 -13.22 -3.32
CA THR A 89 16.24 -12.04 -4.19
C THR A 89 14.81 -11.63 -4.50
N LEU A 90 14.35 -10.57 -3.82
CA LEU A 90 13.02 -10.02 -4.06
C LEU A 90 12.99 -9.24 -5.38
N PRO A 91 11.98 -9.45 -6.23
CA PRO A 91 11.81 -8.62 -7.41
C PRO A 91 11.55 -7.17 -7.01
N ARG A 92 12.13 -6.22 -7.73
CA ARG A 92 12.02 -4.78 -7.43
C ARG A 92 10.57 -4.28 -7.43
N PHE A 93 9.70 -4.87 -8.24
CA PHE A 93 8.30 -4.51 -8.34
C PHE A 93 7.42 -5.74 -8.52
N ASN A 94 6.38 -5.87 -7.71
CA ASN A 94 5.33 -6.86 -7.90
C ASN A 94 4.17 -6.21 -8.67
N GLY A 95 4.18 -6.32 -10.00
CA GLY A 95 3.15 -5.74 -10.86
C GLY A 95 1.75 -6.28 -10.60
N VAL A 96 1.64 -7.55 -10.19
CA VAL A 96 0.35 -8.17 -9.81
C VAL A 96 -0.21 -7.54 -8.56
N GLY A 97 0.64 -7.37 -7.53
CA GLY A 97 0.23 -6.71 -6.29
C GLY A 97 -0.20 -5.26 -6.51
N LEU A 98 0.56 -4.52 -7.33
CA LEU A 98 0.25 -3.12 -7.64
C LEU A 98 -1.06 -2.98 -8.44
N GLY A 99 -1.30 -3.88 -9.42
CA GLY A 99 -2.53 -3.92 -10.18
C GLY A 99 -3.76 -4.25 -9.32
N ALA A 100 -3.65 -5.26 -8.47
CA ALA A 100 -4.70 -5.65 -7.53
C ALA A 100 -5.02 -4.53 -6.52
N TYR A 101 -3.99 -3.85 -6.03
CA TYR A 101 -4.12 -2.68 -5.16
C TYR A 101 -4.88 -1.55 -5.85
N ALA A 102 -4.51 -1.18 -7.08
CA ALA A 102 -5.16 -0.12 -7.82
C ALA A 102 -6.65 -0.42 -8.06
N ILE A 103 -6.99 -1.64 -8.44
CA ILE A 103 -8.38 -2.09 -8.60
C ILE A 103 -9.15 -1.98 -7.28
N GLY A 104 -8.57 -2.48 -6.19
CA GLY A 104 -9.17 -2.42 -4.86
C GLY A 104 -9.41 -0.98 -4.38
N ALA A 105 -8.45 -0.08 -4.57
CA ALA A 105 -8.55 1.32 -4.19
C ALA A 105 -9.63 2.07 -4.99
N VAL A 106 -9.72 1.86 -6.31
CA VAL A 106 -10.75 2.47 -7.16
C VAL A 106 -12.14 1.95 -6.77
N CYS A 107 -12.30 0.64 -6.59
CA CYS A 107 -13.57 0.06 -6.17
C CYS A 107 -13.99 0.55 -4.78
N ALA A 108 -13.06 0.70 -3.85
CA ALA A 108 -13.33 1.26 -2.52
C ALA A 108 -13.82 2.71 -2.60
N TYR A 109 -13.19 3.53 -3.46
CA TYR A 109 -13.55 4.94 -3.62
C TYR A 109 -14.94 5.13 -4.23
N VAL A 110 -15.31 4.30 -5.21
CA VAL A 110 -16.61 4.39 -5.91
C VAL A 110 -17.73 3.72 -5.12
N SER A 111 -17.41 2.83 -4.18
CA SER A 111 -18.41 2.06 -3.43
C SER A 111 -19.19 2.95 -2.45
N PRO A 112 -20.55 2.89 -2.45
CA PRO A 112 -21.36 3.55 -1.44
C PRO A 112 -21.35 2.85 -0.07
N TRP A 113 -20.77 1.65 -0.01
CA TRP A 113 -20.64 0.84 1.21
C TRP A 113 -19.39 1.23 2.00
N VAL A 114 -19.11 0.47 3.07
CA VAL A 114 -17.93 0.70 3.91
C VAL A 114 -16.65 0.53 3.08
N ALA A 115 -16.15 1.64 2.53
CA ALA A 115 -15.01 1.67 1.61
C ALA A 115 -13.81 0.82 2.03
N PRO A 116 -13.35 0.82 3.31
CA PRO A 116 -12.25 -0.01 3.75
C PRO A 116 -12.48 -1.52 3.56
N LEU A 117 -13.68 -2.01 3.90
CA LEU A 117 -14.00 -3.44 3.79
C LEU A 117 -14.07 -3.89 2.34
N VAL A 118 -14.74 -3.09 1.50
CA VAL A 118 -14.81 -3.35 0.05
C VAL A 118 -13.41 -3.33 -0.56
N GLY A 119 -12.60 -2.35 -0.19
CA GLY A 119 -11.22 -2.22 -0.66
C GLY A 119 -10.36 -3.43 -0.33
N ILE A 120 -10.39 -3.91 0.91
CA ILE A 120 -9.66 -5.12 1.34
C ILE A 120 -10.14 -6.35 0.55
N GLY A 121 -11.45 -6.56 0.48
CA GLY A 121 -12.03 -7.74 -0.18
C GLY A 121 -11.74 -7.77 -1.68
N VAL A 122 -11.98 -6.66 -2.37
CA VAL A 122 -11.73 -6.55 -3.82
C VAL A 122 -10.24 -6.66 -4.14
N ALA A 123 -9.37 -6.01 -3.37
CA ALA A 123 -7.92 -6.10 -3.57
C ALA A 123 -7.41 -7.53 -3.37
N ALA A 124 -7.89 -8.24 -2.34
CA ALA A 124 -7.52 -9.62 -2.09
C ALA A 124 -7.97 -10.55 -3.23
N LEU A 125 -9.23 -10.44 -3.66
CA LEU A 125 -9.77 -11.24 -4.77
C LEU A 125 -9.04 -10.93 -6.09
N SER A 126 -8.83 -9.66 -6.40
CA SER A 126 -8.10 -9.24 -7.60
C SER A 126 -6.67 -9.76 -7.61
N TYR A 127 -6.01 -9.78 -6.44
CA TYR A 127 -4.67 -10.35 -6.32
C TYR A 127 -4.66 -11.84 -6.66
N VAL A 128 -5.56 -12.62 -6.08
CA VAL A 128 -5.65 -14.06 -6.34
C VAL A 128 -5.89 -14.34 -7.83
N VAL A 129 -6.83 -13.62 -8.44
CA VAL A 129 -7.14 -13.80 -9.87
C VAL A 129 -5.95 -13.44 -10.75
N LEU A 130 -5.32 -12.29 -10.51
CA LEU A 130 -4.17 -11.83 -11.31
C LEU A 130 -2.96 -12.76 -11.12
N PHE A 131 -2.75 -13.27 -9.92
CA PHE A 131 -1.68 -14.21 -9.61
C PHE A 131 -1.85 -15.52 -10.37
N GLU A 132 -3.05 -16.11 -10.38
CA GLU A 132 -3.33 -17.33 -11.14
C GLU A 132 -3.22 -17.12 -12.66
N VAL A 133 -3.70 -16.01 -13.17
CA VAL A 133 -3.54 -15.65 -14.60
C VAL A 133 -2.05 -15.53 -14.98
N GLN A 134 -1.24 -14.92 -14.12
CA GLN A 134 0.19 -14.80 -14.36
C GLN A 134 0.87 -16.18 -14.32
N ARG A 135 0.51 -17.02 -13.37
CA ARG A 135 1.04 -18.39 -13.24
C ARG A 135 0.76 -19.24 -14.49
N VAL A 136 -0.45 -19.16 -15.01
CA VAL A 136 -0.84 -19.87 -16.25
C VAL A 136 -0.08 -19.34 -17.45
N ARG A 137 0.12 -18.02 -17.57
CA ARG A 137 0.88 -17.41 -18.66
C ARG A 137 2.35 -17.82 -18.67
N VAL A 138 2.99 -17.83 -17.50
CA VAL A 138 4.39 -18.25 -17.37
C VAL A 138 4.54 -19.73 -17.71
N GLY A 139 3.66 -20.60 -17.23
CA GLY A 139 3.65 -22.02 -17.56
C GLY A 139 3.48 -22.28 -19.06
N ARG A 140 2.61 -21.52 -19.74
CA ARG A 140 2.44 -21.64 -21.21
C ARG A 140 3.67 -21.19 -22.00
N ARG A 141 4.40 -20.18 -21.53
CA ARG A 141 5.64 -19.73 -22.19
C ARG A 141 6.73 -20.79 -22.09
N GLN A 142 6.92 -21.39 -20.93
CA GLN A 142 7.91 -22.46 -20.76
C GLN A 142 7.61 -23.70 -21.62
N LEU A 143 6.34 -24.08 -21.74
CA LEU A 143 5.94 -25.17 -22.64
C LEU A 143 6.14 -24.84 -24.13
N GLY A 144 5.93 -23.60 -24.52
CA GLY A 144 6.18 -23.13 -25.88
C GLY A 144 7.67 -23.15 -26.26
N GLU A 145 8.54 -22.71 -25.35
CA GLU A 145 9.99 -22.73 -25.53
C GLU A 145 10.55 -24.15 -25.54
N ALA A 146 10.03 -25.05 -24.69
CA ALA A 146 10.42 -26.46 -24.67
C ALA A 146 10.04 -27.18 -25.98
N ASN A 147 8.87 -26.89 -26.55
CA ASN A 147 8.45 -27.46 -27.85
C ASN A 147 9.21 -26.90 -29.05
N ALA A 148 9.63 -25.63 -28.99
CA ALA A 148 10.44 -25.02 -30.06
C ALA A 148 11.88 -25.56 -30.07
N GLY A 149 12.43 -25.95 -28.93
CA GLY A 149 13.76 -26.55 -28.82
C GLY A 149 13.86 -28.03 -29.20
N VAL A 150 12.74 -28.75 -29.31
CA VAL A 150 12.70 -30.17 -29.72
C VAL A 150 12.54 -30.33 -31.23
N GLY A 151 12.16 -29.24 -31.94
CA GLY A 151 11.93 -29.26 -33.40
C GLY A 151 13.10 -28.71 -34.25
N ALA A 152 14.25 -28.36 -33.61
CA ALA A 152 15.49 -27.93 -34.24
C ALA A 152 16.60 -28.99 -34.05
#